data_a9d054671e0d7f75491128095d526e1b
#
_entry.id   a9d054671e0d7f75491128095d526e1b
#
_cell.length_a   1.000
_cell.length_b   1.000
_cell.length_c   1.000
_cell.angle_alpha   90.00
_cell.angle_beta   90.00
_cell.angle_gamma   90.00
#
_symmetry.space_group_name_H-M   'P 1'
#
loop_
_entity.id
_entity.type
_entity.pdbx_description
1 polymer ?
#
loop_
_entity_poly.entity_id
_entity_poly.type
_entity_poly.pdbx_seq_one_letter_code
_entity_poly.pdbx_strand_id
1 'polypeptide(L)'
;MRHLLLAAALLLPACQNRPAGVDRLRLQLDWVPEPEFGGIYAALERGFFREERLEVEVVKGGAGVATPQLVASGQVELGVMAAEQLLAARARGGPLVAVFAAFQTNPLAVMVHAGHPARSLEEVWRGTGPVAVEPGQSFVRFLSRRYGTTPRLVPYQGALATFQADPGLAQQCFVSAEPVQMELSGVPVRVFTVAEGGFDPYNGVVATSERVLSERGDAVRRFVRALRRGWEAYLAEPAAYNPAIARLNPAMPLEAMNLAATRLRPLVESAATRRSGLGAMEARRWEELSAQLVELGVLSRPADVGRLFVNP
;
A
#
# COMPACT_ATOMS: atom_id res chain seq x y z
N MET A 1 75.46 -31.96 -9.69
CA MET A 1 74.66 -30.70 -9.57
C MET A 1 73.33 -30.97 -10.30
N ARG A 2 72.25 -31.12 -9.53
CA ARG A 2 70.84 -31.37 -10.04
C ARG A 2 70.04 -30.07 -9.96
N HIS A 3 69.70 -29.49 -11.12
CA HIS A 3 68.79 -28.34 -11.16
C HIS A 3 67.39 -28.76 -11.00
N LEU A 4 66.72 -28.34 -9.90
CA LEU A 4 65.25 -28.39 -9.70
C LEU A 4 64.64 -27.19 -10.41
N LEU A 5 63.83 -27.47 -11.42
CA LEU A 5 62.91 -26.48 -12.01
C LEU A 5 61.63 -26.46 -11.22
N LEU A 6 61.35 -25.36 -10.50
CA LEU A 6 60.07 -25.10 -9.86
C LEU A 6 59.07 -24.56 -10.90
N ALA A 7 58.04 -25.33 -11.26
CA ALA A 7 56.95 -24.86 -12.07
C ALA A 7 55.92 -24.13 -11.16
N ALA A 8 55.80 -22.83 -11.30
CA ALA A 8 54.76 -22.03 -10.65
C ALA A 8 53.45 -22.20 -11.42
N ALA A 9 52.49 -22.91 -10.84
CA ALA A 9 51.14 -23.01 -11.35
C ALA A 9 50.40 -21.72 -11.03
N LEU A 10 50.10 -20.89 -12.04
CA LEU A 10 49.21 -19.73 -11.97
C LEU A 10 47.74 -20.26 -11.80
N LEU A 11 47.24 -20.18 -10.58
CA LEU A 11 45.80 -20.35 -10.29
C LEU A 11 45.06 -19.09 -10.73
N LEU A 12 44.46 -19.12 -11.92
CA LEU A 12 43.46 -18.16 -12.35
C LEU A 12 42.21 -18.35 -11.51
N PRO A 13 41.65 -17.30 -10.89
CA PRO A 13 40.34 -17.40 -10.24
C PRO A 13 39.27 -17.65 -11.32
N ALA A 14 38.75 -18.86 -11.36
CA ALA A 14 37.58 -19.16 -12.14
C ALA A 14 36.41 -18.32 -11.59
N CYS A 15 36.01 -17.28 -12.32
CA CYS A 15 34.71 -16.65 -12.11
C CYS A 15 33.64 -17.74 -12.27
N GLN A 16 33.23 -18.34 -11.15
CA GLN A 16 32.08 -19.22 -11.15
C GLN A 16 30.85 -18.37 -11.49
N ASN A 17 30.43 -18.40 -12.75
CA ASN A 17 29.08 -18.06 -13.16
C ASN A 17 28.13 -19.01 -12.40
N ARG A 18 27.73 -18.64 -11.17
CA ARG A 18 26.62 -19.32 -10.50
C ARG A 18 25.42 -19.17 -11.44
N PRO A 19 24.73 -20.26 -11.82
CA PRO A 19 23.47 -20.14 -12.50
C PRO A 19 22.60 -19.22 -11.63
N ALA A 20 22.01 -18.19 -12.24
CA ALA A 20 21.19 -17.21 -11.53
C ALA A 20 20.09 -17.97 -10.78
N GLY A 21 20.25 -18.13 -9.47
CA GLY A 21 19.29 -18.81 -8.60
C GLY A 21 17.96 -18.03 -8.59
N VAL A 22 16.90 -18.70 -8.14
CA VAL A 22 15.62 -18.04 -7.88
C VAL A 22 15.78 -17.18 -6.63
N ASP A 23 15.49 -15.90 -6.72
CA ASP A 23 15.49 -15.00 -5.57
C ASP A 23 14.18 -15.17 -4.78
N ARG A 24 14.29 -15.28 -3.46
CA ARG A 24 13.14 -15.34 -2.55
C ARG A 24 12.91 -13.97 -1.95
N LEU A 25 11.65 -13.50 -2.01
CA LEU A 25 11.20 -12.23 -1.43
C LEU A 25 9.93 -12.48 -0.61
N ARG A 26 9.89 -11.94 0.61
CA ARG A 26 8.70 -11.90 1.44
C ARG A 26 8.08 -10.51 1.33
N LEU A 27 6.79 -10.49 0.99
CA LEU A 27 5.99 -9.28 0.87
C LEU A 27 4.93 -9.26 1.98
N GLN A 28 5.07 -8.38 2.95
CA GLN A 28 4.08 -8.14 3.98
C GLN A 28 2.98 -7.24 3.48
N LEU A 29 1.72 -7.66 3.54
CA LEU A 29 0.55 -6.79 3.36
C LEU A 29 0.28 -6.03 4.65
N ASP A 30 -0.27 -4.83 4.55
CA ASP A 30 -0.73 -4.03 5.69
C ASP A 30 -2.15 -4.40 6.13
N TRP A 31 -2.94 -5.00 5.25
CA TRP A 31 -4.31 -5.43 5.53
C TRP A 31 -4.56 -6.89 5.13
N VAL A 32 -5.78 -7.39 5.39
CA VAL A 32 -6.23 -8.71 4.95
C VAL A 32 -6.34 -8.75 3.43
N PRO A 33 -6.22 -9.94 2.80
CA PRO A 33 -6.33 -10.06 1.34
C PRO A 33 -7.69 -9.57 0.81
N GLU A 34 -7.62 -8.52 -0.01
CA GLU A 34 -8.78 -7.87 -0.66
C GLU A 34 -8.41 -7.42 -2.08
N PRO A 35 -9.36 -6.96 -2.91
CA PRO A 35 -9.13 -6.47 -4.27
C PRO A 35 -8.08 -5.34 -4.37
N GLU A 36 -7.81 -4.61 -3.32
CA GLU A 36 -6.75 -3.61 -3.24
C GLU A 36 -5.34 -4.19 -3.45
N PHE A 37 -5.17 -5.49 -3.24
CA PHE A 37 -3.94 -6.24 -3.54
C PHE A 37 -4.04 -7.05 -4.83
N GLY A 38 -5.06 -6.81 -5.64
CA GLY A 38 -5.39 -7.60 -6.81
C GLY A 38 -4.23 -7.78 -7.78
N GLY A 39 -3.42 -6.74 -8.01
CA GLY A 39 -2.23 -6.82 -8.85
C GLY A 39 -1.17 -7.81 -8.33
N ILE A 40 -1.02 -7.93 -7.01
CA ILE A 40 -0.11 -8.88 -6.38
C ILE A 40 -0.59 -10.31 -6.63
N TYR A 41 -1.87 -10.57 -6.37
CA TYR A 41 -2.46 -11.90 -6.55
C TYR A 41 -2.54 -12.30 -8.01
N ALA A 42 -2.84 -11.37 -8.93
CA ALA A 42 -2.79 -11.63 -10.36
C ALA A 42 -1.35 -11.98 -10.83
N ALA A 43 -0.33 -11.31 -10.31
CA ALA A 43 1.06 -11.63 -10.63
C ALA A 43 1.46 -13.03 -10.13
N LEU A 44 0.97 -13.45 -8.96
CA LEU A 44 1.16 -14.82 -8.42
C LEU A 44 0.47 -15.87 -9.29
N GLU A 45 -0.83 -15.71 -9.54
CA GLU A 45 -1.66 -16.66 -10.31
C GLU A 45 -1.17 -16.82 -11.75
N ARG A 46 -0.80 -15.72 -12.40
CA ARG A 46 -0.25 -15.71 -13.77
C ARG A 46 1.21 -16.19 -13.83
N GLY A 47 1.87 -16.33 -12.69
CA GLY A 47 3.26 -16.75 -12.63
C GLY A 47 4.26 -15.67 -13.08
N PHE A 48 3.89 -14.39 -13.12
CA PHE A 48 4.77 -13.31 -13.56
C PHE A 48 6.00 -13.18 -12.68
N PHE A 49 5.89 -13.43 -11.37
CA PHE A 49 7.08 -13.49 -10.49
C PHE A 49 8.01 -14.64 -10.87
N ARG A 50 7.47 -15.82 -11.20
CA ARG A 50 8.28 -16.99 -11.62
C ARG A 50 9.00 -16.76 -12.94
N GLU A 51 8.35 -16.10 -13.89
CA GLU A 51 8.97 -15.70 -15.16
C GLU A 51 10.17 -14.77 -14.92
N GLU A 52 10.10 -13.93 -13.91
CA GLU A 52 11.19 -13.06 -13.45
C GLU A 52 12.16 -13.76 -12.49
N ARG A 53 12.12 -15.10 -12.37
CA ARG A 53 12.94 -15.91 -11.46
C ARG A 53 12.83 -15.46 -10.00
N LEU A 54 11.61 -15.15 -9.57
CA LEU A 54 11.29 -14.76 -8.19
C LEU A 54 10.33 -15.79 -7.58
N GLU A 55 10.62 -16.18 -6.34
CA GLU A 55 9.71 -16.85 -5.44
C GLU A 55 9.21 -15.79 -4.43
N VAL A 56 7.94 -15.37 -4.57
CA VAL A 56 7.35 -14.33 -3.72
C VAL A 56 6.38 -14.97 -2.74
N GLU A 57 6.70 -14.85 -1.45
CA GLU A 57 5.80 -15.21 -0.35
C GLU A 57 5.02 -13.99 0.09
N VAL A 58 3.68 -14.02 -0.04
CA VAL A 58 2.80 -12.95 0.45
C VAL A 58 2.36 -13.29 1.86
N VAL A 59 2.73 -12.42 2.81
CA VAL A 59 2.36 -12.53 4.22
C VAL A 59 1.13 -11.65 4.46
N LYS A 60 0.05 -12.25 4.97
CA LYS A 60 -1.20 -11.53 5.24
C LYS A 60 -1.00 -10.45 6.29
N GLY A 61 -1.68 -9.32 6.10
CA GLY A 61 -1.77 -8.24 7.07
C GLY A 61 -3.04 -8.29 7.91
N GLY A 62 -3.37 -7.14 8.49
CA GLY A 62 -4.56 -6.93 9.32
C GLY A 62 -4.35 -5.76 10.28
N ALA A 63 -5.39 -5.44 11.06
CA ALA A 63 -5.35 -4.32 12.00
C ALA A 63 -4.14 -4.41 12.95
N GLY A 64 -3.36 -3.33 13.04
CA GLY A 64 -2.21 -3.23 13.93
C GLY A 64 -0.92 -3.85 13.40
N VAL A 65 -0.88 -4.38 12.17
CA VAL A 65 0.37 -4.88 11.57
C VAL A 65 1.33 -3.72 11.33
N ALA A 66 2.52 -3.82 11.91
CA ALA A 66 3.55 -2.77 11.85
C ALA A 66 4.47 -2.96 10.62
N THR A 67 3.90 -2.95 9.41
CA THR A 67 4.64 -3.23 8.16
C THR A 67 5.90 -2.38 7.99
N PRO A 68 5.90 -1.06 8.23
CA PRO A 68 7.13 -0.26 8.14
C PRO A 68 8.27 -0.77 9.02
N GLN A 69 7.97 -1.24 10.24
CA GLN A 69 8.96 -1.77 11.17
C GLN A 69 9.49 -3.13 10.73
N LEU A 70 8.63 -3.99 10.16
CA LEU A 70 9.03 -5.31 9.64
C LEU A 70 10.01 -5.16 8.47
N VAL A 71 9.76 -4.20 7.56
CA VAL A 71 10.68 -3.90 6.45
C VAL A 71 11.96 -3.24 6.96
N ALA A 72 11.86 -2.25 7.87
CA ALA A 72 13.00 -1.53 8.39
C ALA A 72 13.97 -2.43 9.16
N SER A 73 13.45 -3.42 9.89
CA SER A 73 14.25 -4.41 10.63
C SER A 73 14.82 -5.53 9.74
N GLY A 74 14.34 -5.64 8.48
CA GLY A 74 14.74 -6.70 7.56
C GLY A 74 14.08 -8.06 7.83
N GLN A 75 12.99 -8.09 8.61
CA GLN A 75 12.20 -9.31 8.80
C GLN A 75 11.46 -9.72 7.51
N VAL A 76 11.15 -8.76 6.66
CA VAL A 76 10.64 -8.96 5.30
C VAL A 76 11.40 -8.04 4.34
N GLU A 77 11.52 -8.46 3.08
CA GLU A 77 12.20 -7.67 2.05
C GLU A 77 11.34 -6.54 1.52
N LEU A 78 10.05 -6.75 1.46
CA LEU A 78 9.06 -5.84 0.89
C LEU A 78 7.87 -5.69 1.83
N GLY A 79 7.19 -4.55 1.79
CA GLY A 79 5.95 -4.36 2.53
C GLY A 79 5.05 -3.32 1.87
N VAL A 80 3.74 -3.55 1.97
CA VAL A 80 2.73 -2.58 1.55
C VAL A 80 2.44 -1.64 2.72
N MET A 81 2.32 -0.35 2.45
CA MET A 81 2.02 0.67 3.45
C MET A 81 1.50 1.95 2.78
N ALA A 82 0.94 2.87 3.56
CA ALA A 82 0.66 4.22 3.08
C ALA A 82 1.93 5.08 3.02
N ALA A 83 1.97 6.06 2.11
CA ALA A 83 3.16 6.93 1.93
C ALA A 83 3.52 7.72 3.20
N GLU A 84 2.53 8.18 3.96
CA GLU A 84 2.76 8.88 5.23
C GLU A 84 3.37 7.98 6.31
N GLN A 85 3.05 6.70 6.31
CA GLN A 85 3.66 5.72 7.21
C GLN A 85 5.14 5.50 6.89
N LEU A 86 5.48 5.46 5.59
CA LEU A 86 6.88 5.40 5.14
C LEU A 86 7.65 6.64 5.62
N LEU A 87 7.12 7.84 5.38
CA LEU A 87 7.76 9.09 5.82
C LEU A 87 7.93 9.14 7.34
N ALA A 88 6.89 8.78 8.10
CA ALA A 88 6.95 8.73 9.55
C ALA A 88 7.97 7.70 10.07
N ALA A 89 8.12 6.56 9.41
CA ALA A 89 9.13 5.56 9.75
C ALA A 89 10.55 6.07 9.44
N ARG A 90 10.75 6.73 8.29
CA ARG A 90 12.04 7.36 7.96
C ARG A 90 12.43 8.45 8.95
N ALA A 91 11.50 9.26 9.42
CA ALA A 91 11.75 10.28 10.44
C ALA A 91 12.28 9.67 11.77
N ARG A 92 11.93 8.41 12.05
CA ARG A 92 12.44 7.63 13.19
C ARG A 92 13.69 6.81 12.87
N GLY A 93 14.32 7.03 11.71
CA GLY A 93 15.54 6.34 11.29
C GLY A 93 15.35 5.05 10.50
N GLY A 94 14.11 4.68 10.14
CA GLY A 94 13.84 3.52 9.29
C GLY A 94 14.30 3.77 7.85
N PRO A 95 15.22 2.96 7.28
CA PRO A 95 15.81 3.22 5.97
C PRO A 95 14.91 2.69 4.83
N LEU A 96 13.68 3.18 4.75
CA LEU A 96 12.67 2.71 3.79
C LEU A 96 12.71 3.49 2.47
N VAL A 97 12.50 2.79 1.35
CA VAL A 97 12.41 3.36 -0.01
C VAL A 97 11.19 2.78 -0.71
N ALA A 98 10.31 3.62 -1.22
CA ALA A 98 9.17 3.21 -2.04
C ALA A 98 9.65 2.77 -3.43
N VAL A 99 9.09 1.68 -3.95
CA VAL A 99 9.44 1.12 -5.27
C VAL A 99 8.24 1.00 -6.20
N PHE A 100 7.03 1.13 -5.68
CA PHE A 100 5.77 1.08 -6.43
C PHE A 100 4.66 1.75 -5.62
N ALA A 101 3.73 2.47 -6.25
CA ALA A 101 2.54 3.01 -5.60
C ALA A 101 1.28 2.56 -6.38
N ALA A 102 0.55 1.60 -5.83
CA ALA A 102 -0.64 1.06 -6.49
C ALA A 102 -1.71 2.16 -6.67
N PHE A 103 -2.04 2.87 -5.59
CA PHE A 103 -3.05 3.91 -5.64
C PHE A 103 -2.44 5.29 -5.88
N GLN A 104 -2.84 5.86 -7.01
CA GLN A 104 -2.50 7.22 -7.43
C GLN A 104 -3.43 8.25 -6.79
N THR A 105 -4.67 7.90 -6.51
CA THR A 105 -5.59 8.63 -5.64
C THR A 105 -5.82 7.83 -4.38
N ASN A 106 -5.75 8.47 -3.22
CA ASN A 106 -5.91 7.80 -1.94
C ASN A 106 -7.34 7.24 -1.80
N PRO A 107 -7.53 5.92 -1.66
CA PRO A 107 -8.84 5.30 -1.50
C PRO A 107 -9.46 5.50 -0.11
N LEU A 108 -8.70 6.09 0.83
CA LEU A 108 -9.16 6.30 2.20
C LEU A 108 -10.30 7.33 2.22
N ALA A 109 -11.34 7.01 2.95
CA ALA A 109 -12.56 7.81 3.03
C ALA A 109 -13.22 7.70 4.42
N VAL A 110 -14.27 8.48 4.62
CA VAL A 110 -15.20 8.35 5.75
C VAL A 110 -16.59 8.08 5.17
N MET A 111 -17.22 7.01 5.59
CA MET A 111 -18.59 6.68 5.22
C MET A 111 -19.56 7.03 6.36
N VAL A 112 -20.79 7.36 5.97
CA VAL A 112 -21.95 7.58 6.86
C VAL A 112 -23.15 6.89 6.26
N HIS A 113 -24.14 6.54 7.07
CA HIS A 113 -25.43 6.08 6.57
C HIS A 113 -26.06 7.13 5.63
N ALA A 114 -26.80 6.71 4.60
CA ALA A 114 -27.43 7.63 3.65
C ALA A 114 -28.40 8.62 4.32
N GLY A 115 -29.03 8.22 5.44
CA GLY A 115 -29.89 9.07 6.28
C GLY A 115 -29.15 10.07 7.18
N HIS A 116 -27.82 9.96 7.31
CA HIS A 116 -27.02 10.85 8.15
C HIS A 116 -27.15 12.31 7.68
N PRO A 117 -27.24 13.32 8.60
CA PRO A 117 -27.44 14.72 8.21
C PRO A 117 -26.26 15.30 7.39
N ALA A 118 -25.02 14.94 7.70
CA ALA A 118 -23.83 15.48 7.03
C ALA A 118 -23.85 15.20 5.52
N ARG A 119 -23.49 16.20 4.71
CA ARG A 119 -23.42 16.15 3.24
C ARG A 119 -21.99 16.33 2.71
N SER A 120 -21.02 16.57 3.58
CA SER A 120 -19.59 16.73 3.25
C SER A 120 -18.71 16.14 4.34
N LEU A 121 -17.45 15.91 4.03
CA LEU A 121 -16.43 15.49 5.01
C LEU A 121 -16.28 16.53 6.14
N GLU A 122 -16.34 17.82 5.79
CA GLU A 122 -16.30 18.92 6.78
C GLU A 122 -17.48 18.83 7.76
N GLU A 123 -18.70 18.60 7.27
CA GLU A 123 -19.87 18.49 8.12
C GLU A 123 -19.81 17.25 9.03
N VAL A 124 -19.26 16.13 8.55
CA VAL A 124 -18.98 14.97 9.42
C VAL A 124 -17.98 15.36 10.52
N TRP A 125 -16.92 16.08 10.14
CA TRP A 125 -15.83 16.40 11.06
C TRP A 125 -16.22 17.44 12.12
N ARG A 126 -17.08 18.39 11.75
CA ARG A 126 -17.66 19.42 12.66
C ARG A 126 -18.85 18.93 13.46
N GLY A 127 -19.39 17.77 13.09
CA GLY A 127 -20.55 17.19 13.76
C GLY A 127 -20.26 16.70 15.17
N THR A 128 -21.29 16.39 15.92
CA THR A 128 -21.21 15.88 17.30
C THR A 128 -21.19 14.35 17.39
N GLY A 129 -21.44 13.65 16.27
CA GLY A 129 -21.45 12.20 16.17
C GLY A 129 -20.05 11.59 16.34
N PRO A 130 -19.96 10.31 16.68
CA PRO A 130 -18.68 9.60 16.74
C PRO A 130 -18.12 9.33 15.34
N VAL A 131 -16.79 9.33 15.24
CA VAL A 131 -16.06 8.92 14.02
C VAL A 131 -15.16 7.75 14.37
N ALA A 132 -15.44 6.58 13.82
CA ALA A 132 -14.62 5.38 14.00
C ALA A 132 -13.40 5.43 13.07
N VAL A 133 -12.21 5.39 13.63
CA VAL A 133 -10.94 5.44 12.90
C VAL A 133 -9.91 4.53 13.53
N GLU A 134 -8.98 4.03 12.74
CA GLU A 134 -7.78 3.37 13.28
C GLU A 134 -6.92 4.37 14.03
N PRO A 135 -6.35 3.98 15.18
CA PRO A 135 -5.48 4.86 15.95
C PRO A 135 -4.24 5.29 15.15
N GLY A 136 -3.88 6.57 15.26
CA GLY A 136 -2.62 7.09 14.71
C GLY A 136 -2.66 7.52 13.24
N GLN A 137 -3.81 7.48 12.59
CA GLN A 137 -3.97 7.91 11.19
C GLN A 137 -3.66 9.41 11.01
N SER A 138 -2.77 9.74 10.07
CA SER A 138 -2.32 11.12 9.82
C SER A 138 -3.45 12.01 9.27
N PHE A 139 -4.39 11.44 8.52
CA PHE A 139 -5.53 12.20 7.99
C PHE A 139 -6.41 12.81 9.09
N VAL A 140 -6.50 12.16 10.26
CA VAL A 140 -7.24 12.67 11.40
C VAL A 140 -6.68 14.02 11.86
N ARG A 141 -5.34 14.10 12.00
CA ARG A 141 -4.66 15.36 12.34
C ARG A 141 -4.84 16.40 11.25
N PHE A 142 -4.71 15.99 9.99
CA PHE A 142 -4.87 16.87 8.84
C PHE A 142 -6.27 17.50 8.81
N LEU A 143 -7.33 16.69 8.87
CA LEU A 143 -8.69 17.19 8.84
C LEU A 143 -9.04 18.03 10.09
N SER A 144 -8.54 17.62 11.27
CA SER A 144 -8.74 18.39 12.50
C SER A 144 -8.12 19.79 12.42
N ARG A 145 -6.91 19.89 11.85
CA ARG A 145 -6.27 21.19 11.60
C ARG A 145 -7.04 21.98 10.54
N ARG A 146 -7.40 21.34 9.43
CA ARG A 146 -8.10 21.98 8.31
C ARG A 146 -9.46 22.53 8.72
N TYR A 147 -10.22 21.79 9.50
CA TYR A 147 -11.56 22.18 9.92
C TYR A 147 -11.62 22.83 11.31
N GLY A 148 -10.49 22.95 12.00
CA GLY A 148 -10.38 23.64 13.29
C GLY A 148 -11.03 22.91 14.46
N THR A 149 -11.37 21.64 14.33
CA THR A 149 -11.99 20.79 15.37
C THR A 149 -11.62 19.33 15.19
N THR A 150 -11.68 18.57 16.27
CA THR A 150 -11.52 17.11 16.25
C THR A 150 -12.82 16.48 16.73
N PRO A 151 -13.44 15.59 15.95
CA PRO A 151 -14.65 14.91 16.36
C PRO A 151 -14.40 13.93 17.52
N ARG A 152 -15.45 13.38 18.10
CA ARG A 152 -15.33 12.28 19.07
C ARG A 152 -14.85 11.03 18.36
N LEU A 153 -13.58 10.72 18.48
CA LEU A 153 -12.96 9.54 17.86
C LEU A 153 -13.27 8.28 18.66
N VAL A 154 -13.60 7.19 17.97
CA VAL A 154 -13.72 5.85 18.52
C VAL A 154 -12.87 4.86 17.73
N PRO A 155 -12.31 3.80 18.34
CA PRO A 155 -11.47 2.85 17.63
C PRO A 155 -12.24 2.09 16.55
N TYR A 156 -11.64 1.96 15.36
CA TYR A 156 -12.07 1.06 14.29
C TYR A 156 -11.07 -0.09 14.14
N GLN A 157 -11.58 -1.32 14.05
CA GLN A 157 -10.78 -2.55 14.00
C GLN A 157 -11.21 -3.48 12.86
N GLY A 158 -11.82 -2.94 11.79
CA GLY A 158 -12.23 -3.71 10.62
C GLY A 158 -13.64 -4.32 10.70
N ALA A 159 -14.37 -4.16 11.82
CA ALA A 159 -15.72 -4.72 11.94
C ALA A 159 -16.81 -3.72 11.50
N LEU A 160 -17.78 -4.19 10.71
CA LEU A 160 -18.89 -3.38 10.19
C LEU A 160 -20.15 -3.41 11.06
N ALA A 161 -20.26 -4.36 11.97
CA ALA A 161 -21.48 -4.56 12.78
C ALA A 161 -21.85 -3.31 13.61
N THR A 162 -20.84 -2.62 14.18
CA THR A 162 -21.07 -1.39 14.96
C THR A 162 -21.62 -0.27 14.07
N PHE A 163 -21.06 -0.11 12.86
CA PHE A 163 -21.56 0.87 11.91
C PHE A 163 -23.00 0.56 11.48
N GLN A 164 -23.30 -0.70 11.17
CA GLN A 164 -24.64 -1.12 10.78
C GLN A 164 -25.68 -0.83 11.88
N ALA A 165 -25.31 -1.00 13.14
CA ALA A 165 -26.21 -0.81 14.28
C ALA A 165 -26.41 0.65 14.70
N ASP A 166 -25.48 1.56 14.36
CA ASP A 166 -25.52 2.98 14.77
C ASP A 166 -25.59 3.91 13.56
N PRO A 167 -26.79 4.39 13.16
CA PRO A 167 -26.94 5.33 12.05
C PRO A 167 -26.26 6.70 12.27
N GLY A 168 -25.89 7.04 13.50
CA GLY A 168 -25.17 8.26 13.84
C GLY A 168 -23.64 8.14 13.76
N LEU A 169 -23.12 6.91 13.58
CA LEU A 169 -21.68 6.66 13.48
C LEU A 169 -21.18 7.01 12.08
N ALA A 170 -20.12 7.82 12.00
CA ALA A 170 -19.28 7.90 10.83
C ALA A 170 -18.10 6.93 10.98
N GLN A 171 -17.62 6.33 9.89
CA GLN A 171 -16.56 5.33 9.94
C GLN A 171 -15.56 5.50 8.82
N GLN A 172 -14.25 5.42 9.16
CA GLN A 172 -13.18 5.23 8.19
C GLN A 172 -13.48 4.02 7.30
N CYS A 173 -13.16 4.14 6.02
CA CYS A 173 -13.31 3.06 5.06
C CYS A 173 -12.33 3.22 3.89
N PHE A 174 -12.12 2.15 3.14
CA PHE A 174 -11.65 2.23 1.76
C PHE A 174 -12.83 2.24 0.81
N VAL A 175 -12.83 3.11 -0.19
CA VAL A 175 -13.98 3.24 -1.13
C VAL A 175 -14.33 1.94 -1.87
N SER A 176 -13.38 1.02 -1.95
CA SER A 176 -13.51 -0.30 -2.58
C SER A 176 -13.76 -1.46 -1.59
N ALA A 177 -13.91 -1.19 -0.30
CA ALA A 177 -14.08 -2.25 0.71
C ALA A 177 -15.41 -2.12 1.47
N GLU A 178 -15.41 -1.42 2.61
CA GLU A 178 -16.57 -1.36 3.50
C GLU A 178 -17.85 -0.82 2.85
N PRO A 179 -17.81 0.25 2.01
CA PRO A 179 -19.03 0.74 1.34
C PRO A 179 -19.63 -0.27 0.37
N VAL A 180 -18.82 -1.14 -0.22
CA VAL A 180 -19.29 -2.23 -1.09
C VAL A 180 -20.04 -3.28 -0.28
N GLN A 181 -19.50 -3.66 0.88
CA GLN A 181 -20.14 -4.62 1.77
C GLN A 181 -21.48 -4.07 2.33
N MET A 182 -21.52 -2.76 2.64
CA MET A 182 -22.74 -2.10 3.06
C MET A 182 -23.82 -2.11 1.96
N GLU A 183 -23.42 -1.79 0.72
CA GLU A 183 -24.32 -1.82 -0.43
C GLU A 183 -24.95 -3.21 -0.63
N LEU A 184 -24.14 -4.28 -0.60
CA LEU A 184 -24.62 -5.66 -0.73
C LEU A 184 -25.47 -6.11 0.47
N SER A 185 -25.26 -5.54 1.64
CA SER A 185 -26.06 -5.79 2.84
C SER A 185 -27.36 -4.97 2.86
N GLY A 186 -27.65 -4.19 1.80
CA GLY A 186 -28.83 -3.33 1.74
C GLY A 186 -28.77 -2.11 2.67
N VAL A 187 -27.59 -1.74 3.14
CA VAL A 187 -27.38 -0.55 3.99
C VAL A 187 -26.81 0.57 3.11
N PRO A 188 -27.63 1.53 2.66
CA PRO A 188 -27.15 2.60 1.80
C PRO A 188 -26.26 3.58 2.57
N VAL A 189 -25.10 3.92 1.99
CA VAL A 189 -24.11 4.82 2.58
C VAL A 189 -23.76 5.98 1.64
N ARG A 190 -23.26 7.07 2.22
CA ARG A 190 -22.49 8.10 1.52
C ARG A 190 -21.05 8.02 1.94
N VAL A 191 -20.17 8.27 0.99
CA VAL A 191 -18.71 8.18 1.17
C VAL A 191 -18.09 9.52 0.81
N PHE A 192 -17.22 10.03 1.67
CA PHE A 192 -16.46 11.26 1.49
C PHE A 192 -14.98 10.91 1.52
N THR A 193 -14.25 11.09 0.41
CA THR A 193 -12.84 10.75 0.35
C THR A 193 -11.98 11.73 1.13
N VAL A 194 -10.92 11.24 1.74
CA VAL A 194 -9.95 12.11 2.41
C VAL A 194 -9.17 12.96 1.39
N ALA A 195 -9.02 12.45 0.16
CA ALA A 195 -8.43 13.17 -0.96
C ALA A 195 -9.22 14.45 -1.31
N GLU A 196 -10.56 14.39 -1.35
CA GLU A 196 -11.41 15.60 -1.51
C GLU A 196 -11.23 16.60 -0.36
N GLY A 197 -10.88 16.10 0.82
CA GLY A 197 -10.47 16.91 1.96
C GLY A 197 -9.10 17.57 1.81
N GLY A 198 -8.33 17.25 0.76
CA GLY A 198 -7.01 17.80 0.46
C GLY A 198 -5.84 16.99 1.01
N PHE A 199 -6.08 15.78 1.53
CA PHE A 199 -5.03 14.86 1.95
C PHE A 199 -5.02 13.64 1.02
N ASP A 200 -4.18 13.69 -0.02
CA ASP A 200 -4.12 12.70 -1.09
C ASP A 200 -2.72 12.08 -1.26
N PRO A 201 -2.14 11.46 -0.22
CA PRO A 201 -0.90 10.73 -0.38
C PRO A 201 -1.07 9.48 -1.26
N TYR A 202 0.03 8.99 -1.85
CA TYR A 202 0.05 7.64 -2.42
C TYR A 202 -0.35 6.59 -1.36
N ASN A 203 -1.09 5.58 -1.80
CA ASN A 203 -1.46 4.46 -0.93
C ASN A 203 -1.18 3.12 -1.64
N GLY A 204 -1.22 2.01 -0.88
CA GLY A 204 -0.77 0.73 -1.41
C GLY A 204 0.69 0.81 -1.92
N VAL A 205 1.53 1.55 -1.21
CA VAL A 205 2.94 1.73 -1.57
C VAL A 205 3.71 0.48 -1.19
N VAL A 206 4.31 -0.17 -2.19
CA VAL A 206 5.32 -1.21 -1.91
C VAL A 206 6.64 -0.52 -1.60
N ALA A 207 7.15 -0.77 -0.41
CA ALA A 207 8.43 -0.27 0.05
C ALA A 207 9.42 -1.41 0.36
N THR A 208 10.68 -1.09 0.29
CA THR A 208 11.81 -1.94 0.70
C THR A 208 12.78 -1.15 1.57
N SER A 209 13.83 -1.77 2.09
CA SER A 209 14.90 -1.06 2.78
C SER A 209 16.02 -0.62 1.83
N GLU A 210 16.75 0.46 2.16
CA GLU A 210 17.97 0.90 1.43
C GLU A 210 18.98 -0.25 1.30
N ARG A 211 19.09 -1.12 2.34
CA ARG A 211 19.96 -2.29 2.32
C ARG A 211 19.52 -3.29 1.25
N VAL A 212 18.23 -3.69 1.24
CA VAL A 212 17.72 -4.63 0.23
C VAL A 212 17.86 -4.05 -1.17
N LEU A 213 17.60 -2.75 -1.34
CA LEU A 213 17.75 -2.09 -2.65
C LEU A 213 19.22 -2.10 -3.12
N SER A 214 20.18 -1.92 -2.21
CA SER A 214 21.63 -1.98 -2.51
C SER A 214 22.10 -3.40 -2.82
N GLU A 215 21.72 -4.38 -2.00
CA GLU A 215 22.20 -5.76 -2.10
C GLU A 215 21.48 -6.58 -3.17
N ARG A 216 20.17 -6.30 -3.38
CA ARG A 216 19.25 -7.08 -4.21
C ARG A 216 18.42 -6.21 -5.17
N GLY A 217 18.92 -5.04 -5.58
CA GLY A 217 18.22 -4.09 -6.43
C GLY A 217 17.73 -4.68 -7.75
N ASP A 218 18.45 -5.67 -8.31
CA ASP A 218 17.98 -6.38 -9.50
C ASP A 218 16.70 -7.21 -9.21
N ALA A 219 16.65 -7.93 -8.10
CA ALA A 219 15.45 -8.67 -7.70
C ALA A 219 14.25 -7.73 -7.46
N VAL A 220 14.49 -6.54 -6.87
CA VAL A 220 13.46 -5.50 -6.69
C VAL A 220 12.95 -4.98 -8.04
N ARG A 221 13.83 -4.71 -9.01
CA ARG A 221 13.41 -4.30 -10.37
C ARG A 221 12.55 -5.37 -11.04
N ARG A 222 12.97 -6.63 -10.97
CA ARG A 222 12.21 -7.77 -11.52
C ARG A 222 10.84 -7.92 -10.83
N PHE A 223 10.80 -7.74 -9.52
CA PHE A 223 9.56 -7.73 -8.75
C PHE A 223 8.59 -6.64 -9.23
N VAL A 224 9.08 -5.41 -9.40
CA VAL A 224 8.24 -4.28 -9.87
C VAL A 224 7.72 -4.52 -11.29
N ARG A 225 8.53 -5.08 -12.20
CA ARG A 225 8.05 -5.43 -13.55
C ARG A 225 6.93 -6.47 -13.51
N ALA A 226 7.10 -7.52 -12.70
CA ALA A 226 6.07 -8.55 -12.52
C ALA A 226 4.79 -8.00 -11.88
N LEU A 227 4.93 -7.15 -10.86
CA LEU A 227 3.80 -6.51 -10.19
C LEU A 227 3.03 -5.58 -11.12
N ARG A 228 3.72 -4.80 -11.97
CA ARG A 228 3.07 -3.95 -12.99
C ARG A 228 2.20 -4.76 -13.93
N ARG A 229 2.73 -5.86 -14.47
CA ARG A 229 1.97 -6.82 -15.28
C ARG A 229 0.78 -7.43 -14.53
N GLY A 230 0.97 -7.69 -13.25
CA GLY A 230 -0.09 -8.18 -12.36
C GLY A 230 -1.23 -7.18 -12.24
N TRP A 231 -0.93 -5.91 -12.02
CA TRP A 231 -1.95 -4.86 -11.99
C TRP A 231 -2.65 -4.67 -13.33
N GLU A 232 -1.92 -4.69 -14.44
CA GLU A 232 -2.50 -4.64 -15.81
C GLU A 232 -3.48 -5.78 -16.01
N ALA A 233 -3.09 -7.01 -15.67
CA ALA A 233 -3.93 -8.19 -15.80
C ALA A 233 -5.16 -8.12 -14.86
N TYR A 234 -4.96 -7.70 -13.61
CA TYR A 234 -6.06 -7.57 -12.65
C TYR A 234 -7.10 -6.55 -13.08
N LEU A 235 -6.65 -5.36 -13.50
CA LEU A 235 -7.55 -4.30 -13.99
C LEU A 235 -8.29 -4.69 -15.28
N ALA A 236 -7.71 -5.56 -16.10
CA ALA A 236 -8.36 -6.06 -17.31
C ALA A 236 -9.46 -7.08 -16.99
N GLU A 237 -9.23 -7.99 -16.05
CA GLU A 237 -10.16 -9.11 -15.77
C GLU A 237 -10.12 -9.50 -14.27
N PRO A 238 -10.65 -8.66 -13.36
CA PRO A 238 -10.57 -8.93 -11.91
C PRO A 238 -11.24 -10.24 -11.50
N ALA A 239 -12.35 -10.60 -12.18
CA ALA A 239 -13.12 -11.81 -11.88
C ALA A 239 -12.31 -13.11 -12.04
N ALA A 240 -11.25 -13.11 -12.84
CA ALA A 240 -10.36 -14.25 -12.99
C ALA A 240 -9.51 -14.52 -11.72
N TYR A 241 -9.25 -13.48 -10.90
CA TYR A 241 -8.34 -13.56 -9.75
C TYR A 241 -9.05 -13.47 -8.40
N ASN A 242 -10.20 -12.79 -8.33
CA ASN A 242 -10.97 -12.64 -7.09
C ASN A 242 -11.34 -13.96 -6.39
N PRO A 243 -11.61 -15.10 -7.09
CA PRO A 243 -11.82 -16.36 -6.41
C PRO A 243 -10.61 -16.85 -5.57
N ALA A 244 -9.38 -16.54 -5.99
CA ALA A 244 -8.19 -16.86 -5.20
C ALA A 244 -8.10 -15.97 -3.96
N ILE A 245 -8.40 -14.68 -4.08
CA ILE A 245 -8.42 -13.74 -2.96
C ILE A 245 -9.52 -14.11 -1.95
N ALA A 246 -10.73 -14.45 -2.42
CA ALA A 246 -11.85 -14.84 -1.57
C ALA A 246 -11.56 -16.07 -0.70
N ARG A 247 -10.80 -17.04 -1.24
CA ARG A 247 -10.34 -18.20 -0.42
C ARG A 247 -9.43 -17.77 0.73
N LEU A 248 -8.71 -16.67 0.59
CA LEU A 248 -7.78 -16.15 1.61
C LEU A 248 -8.48 -15.23 2.62
N ASN A 249 -9.60 -14.62 2.25
CA ASN A 249 -10.41 -13.74 3.11
C ASN A 249 -11.91 -14.09 2.99
N PRO A 250 -12.38 -15.10 3.72
CA PRO A 250 -13.79 -15.48 3.71
C PRO A 250 -14.75 -14.41 4.28
N ALA A 251 -14.23 -13.39 4.98
CA ALA A 251 -15.05 -12.29 5.52
C ALA A 251 -15.56 -11.34 4.42
N MET A 252 -14.92 -11.32 3.24
CA MET A 252 -15.38 -10.55 2.09
C MET A 252 -15.86 -11.52 1.00
N PRO A 253 -17.18 -11.63 0.74
CA PRO A 253 -17.73 -12.51 -0.28
C PRO A 253 -17.23 -12.19 -1.69
N LEU A 254 -17.17 -13.19 -2.56
CA LEU A 254 -16.69 -13.02 -3.95
C LEU A 254 -17.47 -11.94 -4.71
N GLU A 255 -18.78 -11.83 -4.47
CA GLU A 255 -19.63 -10.78 -5.08
C GLU A 255 -19.15 -9.38 -4.65
N ALA A 256 -18.84 -9.19 -3.37
CA ALA A 256 -18.27 -7.94 -2.86
C ALA A 256 -16.90 -7.66 -3.48
N MET A 257 -16.04 -8.65 -3.64
CA MET A 257 -14.75 -8.49 -4.31
C MET A 257 -14.89 -8.08 -5.78
N ASN A 258 -15.85 -8.68 -6.50
CA ASN A 258 -16.09 -8.33 -7.90
C ASN A 258 -16.62 -6.89 -8.04
N LEU A 259 -17.53 -6.47 -7.17
CA LEU A 259 -18.04 -5.10 -7.15
C LEU A 259 -16.92 -4.10 -6.74
N ALA A 260 -16.14 -4.42 -5.71
CA ALA A 260 -14.99 -3.63 -5.26
C ALA A 260 -13.99 -3.37 -6.40
N ALA A 261 -13.66 -4.39 -7.16
CA ALA A 261 -12.71 -4.31 -8.27
C ALA A 261 -13.12 -3.29 -9.34
N THR A 262 -14.43 -3.08 -9.55
CA THR A 262 -14.93 -2.07 -10.51
C THR A 262 -14.58 -0.64 -10.12
N ARG A 263 -14.28 -0.39 -8.83
CA ARG A 263 -13.96 0.92 -8.27
C ARG A 263 -12.46 1.24 -8.27
N LEU A 264 -11.60 0.27 -8.60
CA LEU A 264 -10.15 0.42 -8.45
C LEU A 264 -9.49 1.19 -9.59
N ARG A 265 -9.94 1.01 -10.84
CA ARG A 265 -9.28 1.59 -12.01
C ARG A 265 -9.03 3.11 -11.88
N PRO A 266 -10.01 3.95 -11.52
CA PRO A 266 -9.80 5.39 -11.39
C PRO A 266 -8.85 5.76 -10.23
N LEU A 267 -8.62 4.87 -9.28
CA LEU A 267 -7.69 5.07 -8.17
C LEU A 267 -6.25 4.70 -8.56
N VAL A 268 -6.10 3.71 -9.44
CA VAL A 268 -4.79 3.15 -9.86
C VAL A 268 -4.24 3.89 -11.07
N GLU A 269 -5.08 4.29 -12.01
CA GLU A 269 -4.68 4.99 -13.23
C GLU A 269 -4.67 6.51 -13.04
N SER A 270 -3.61 7.16 -13.55
CA SER A 270 -3.45 8.61 -13.55
C SER A 270 -2.75 9.07 -14.84
N ALA A 271 -2.61 10.39 -15.02
CA ALA A 271 -1.79 10.91 -16.11
C ALA A 271 -0.32 10.46 -15.98
N ALA A 272 0.20 10.36 -14.77
CA ALA A 272 1.55 9.89 -14.51
C ALA A 272 1.73 8.41 -14.88
N THR A 273 0.80 7.54 -14.45
CA THR A 273 0.89 6.10 -14.74
C THR A 273 0.67 5.77 -16.22
N ARG A 274 -0.11 6.56 -16.95
CA ARG A 274 -0.22 6.41 -18.41
C ARG A 274 1.08 6.76 -19.15
N ARG A 275 1.91 7.65 -18.62
CA ARG A 275 3.22 8.01 -19.21
C ARG A 275 4.33 7.05 -18.81
N SER A 276 4.34 6.61 -17.54
CA SER A 276 5.50 5.94 -16.93
C SER A 276 5.21 4.51 -16.45
N GLY A 277 4.00 4.00 -16.72
CA GLY A 277 3.53 2.68 -16.29
C GLY A 277 2.88 2.70 -14.90
N LEU A 278 2.02 1.70 -14.64
CA LEU A 278 1.37 1.55 -13.35
C LEU A 278 2.40 1.50 -12.21
N GLY A 279 2.06 2.12 -11.10
CA GLY A 279 2.91 2.19 -9.92
C GLY A 279 3.97 3.29 -9.92
N ALA A 280 4.10 4.06 -11.02
CA ALA A 280 5.05 5.17 -11.09
C ALA A 280 4.71 6.30 -10.11
N MET A 281 5.74 6.91 -9.54
CA MET A 281 5.65 7.97 -8.54
C MET A 281 6.32 9.25 -9.04
N GLU A 282 5.80 10.40 -8.62
CA GLU A 282 6.31 11.74 -8.96
C GLU A 282 6.83 12.45 -7.70
N ALA A 283 8.00 13.08 -7.79
CA ALA A 283 8.65 13.77 -6.67
C ALA A 283 7.74 14.82 -6.01
N ARG A 284 7.01 15.59 -6.82
CA ARG A 284 6.11 16.64 -6.33
C ARG A 284 5.12 16.12 -5.29
N ARG A 285 4.52 14.94 -5.47
CA ARG A 285 3.56 14.39 -4.51
C ARG A 285 4.20 14.00 -3.17
N TRP A 286 5.46 13.57 -3.21
CA TRP A 286 6.24 13.32 -1.99
C TRP A 286 6.62 14.61 -1.28
N GLU A 287 6.95 15.68 -2.04
CA GLU A 287 7.21 17.03 -1.51
C GLU A 287 5.96 17.60 -0.82
N GLU A 288 4.81 17.54 -1.48
CA GLU A 288 3.52 17.97 -0.93
C GLU A 288 3.16 17.23 0.35
N LEU A 289 3.25 15.90 0.34
CA LEU A 289 3.02 15.10 1.54
C LEU A 289 4.01 15.43 2.66
N SER A 290 5.29 15.59 2.33
CA SER A 290 6.32 15.95 3.32
C SER A 290 6.02 17.30 3.99
N ALA A 291 5.61 18.31 3.21
CA ALA A 291 5.21 19.60 3.75
C ALA A 291 4.00 19.49 4.68
N GLN A 292 2.96 18.77 4.26
CA GLN A 292 1.77 18.50 5.09
C GLN A 292 2.14 17.82 6.42
N LEU A 293 3.02 16.82 6.37
CA LEU A 293 3.42 16.11 7.59
C LEU A 293 4.29 16.96 8.53
N VAL A 294 5.06 17.92 8.01
CA VAL A 294 5.76 18.93 8.83
C VAL A 294 4.74 19.84 9.52
N GLU A 295 3.77 20.35 8.80
CA GLU A 295 2.71 21.19 9.36
C GLU A 295 1.91 20.46 10.45
N LEU A 296 1.73 19.15 10.32
CA LEU A 296 1.05 18.30 11.31
C LEU A 296 1.93 17.92 12.50
N GLY A 297 3.21 18.31 12.50
CA GLY A 297 4.16 17.92 13.54
C GLY A 297 4.52 16.42 13.54
N VAL A 298 4.24 15.71 12.44
CA VAL A 298 4.65 14.31 12.23
C VAL A 298 6.13 14.25 11.86
N LEU A 299 6.57 15.21 11.05
CA LEU A 299 7.97 15.43 10.70
C LEU A 299 8.48 16.73 11.35
N SER A 300 9.72 16.73 11.83
CA SER A 300 10.37 17.94 12.36
C SER A 300 10.96 18.86 11.27
N ARG A 301 11.16 18.32 10.06
CA ARG A 301 11.68 19.02 8.87
C ARG A 301 11.24 18.29 7.61
N PRO A 302 11.25 18.93 6.44
CA PRO A 302 10.98 18.28 5.17
C PRO A 302 11.91 17.08 4.94
N ALA A 303 11.35 16.03 4.35
CA ALA A 303 12.11 14.85 3.98
C ALA A 303 12.96 15.09 2.72
N ASP A 304 14.09 14.40 2.61
CA ASP A 304 14.89 14.36 1.38
C ASP A 304 14.19 13.45 0.35
N VAL A 305 13.44 14.07 -0.57
CA VAL A 305 12.62 13.36 -1.56
C VAL A 305 13.47 12.47 -2.48
N GLY A 306 14.72 12.85 -2.76
CA GLY A 306 15.64 12.04 -3.58
C GLY A 306 15.96 10.67 -3.00
N ARG A 307 15.65 10.45 -1.71
CA ARG A 307 15.86 9.19 -1.01
C ARG A 307 14.56 8.46 -0.65
N LEU A 308 13.39 9.02 -0.98
CA LEU A 308 12.11 8.43 -0.58
C LEU A 308 11.64 7.33 -1.50
N PHE A 309 11.92 7.44 -2.79
CA PHE A 309 11.43 6.51 -3.78
C PHE A 309 12.37 6.33 -4.96
N VAL A 310 12.17 5.23 -5.65
CA VAL A 310 12.71 4.97 -7.00
C VAL A 310 11.59 4.43 -7.88
N ASN A 311 11.68 4.66 -9.20
CA ASN A 311 10.81 4.04 -10.22
C ASN A 311 11.67 3.02 -10.99
N PRO A 312 11.76 1.76 -10.53
CA PRO A 312 12.66 0.77 -11.11
C PRO A 312 12.14 0.21 -12.44
#